data_1ab37c72c7d107ae946ff5bbec2ae138
#
_entry.id   1ab37c72c7d107ae946ff5bbec2ae138
#
_cell.length_a   1.000
_cell.length_b   1.000
_cell.length_c   1.000
_cell.angle_alpha   90.00
_cell.angle_beta   90.00
_cell.angle_gamma   90.00
#
_symmetry.space_group_name_H-M   'P 1'
#
loop_
_entity.id
_entity.type
_entity.pdbx_description
1 polymer ?
#
loop_
_entity_poly.entity_id
_entity_poly.type
_entity_poly.pdbx_seq_one_letter_code
_entity_poly.pdbx_strand_id
1 'polypeptide(L)'
;MENGFSAFFNYSRRQTHEVQVGGTPLGGDNPIRVQSMTTTPTTDTEACVEQAERIIKAGGEYVRLTTQGVREAENLRNINARLREDGYMTPLVADVHFNPHVADVAALYAEKVRINPGNYVDPARTFKKLEYTDEEYAEELKKIEKQFVPFLNICKENHTAVRIGVNHGSLSDRIMSRYGDTPAGIVESCMEFLRICKREKFDNVVISIKASNTVVMVQSVRLLVEAMNKEEMDYPLHLGVTEAGEGEDGRIKSAVGIGALLCDGIGDTIRVSLSEEPEAEIPVARHLVDYITRRNAHMPIPGNSFEGFNWASPERRKTKAVGSIGGDNLPVVISSRIAAGANGNGQPQQKEAAGASKLQPDFLYVGTEMPAEVLPEQKYIVDFDKYARLEGDKANIYPIFPYNAIPFISGVKADLKFLVLPYGAASEEYIPCLKAHPEVVVVSMSNHQNKLGEQRALLHEFMNEGIENPVVFCQMYSHSQEEKGDFQLEAAADMGALMFDGFTDGIWLMNNGTLSDDVIDATAFGILQAARLRTTKTEYISCPGCGRTLYDLRTTDRKSVV
;
A
#
# COMPACT_ATOMS: atom_id res chain seq x y z
N MET A 1 14.69 -4.42 24.85
CA MET A 1 13.55 -4.38 23.89
C MET A 1 13.44 -2.98 23.30
N GLU A 2 14.51 -2.53 22.63
CA GLU A 2 14.58 -1.18 22.05
C GLU A 2 14.50 -1.16 20.51
N ASN A 3 14.22 -2.29 19.85
CA ASN A 3 14.49 -2.44 18.42
C ASN A 3 13.25 -2.49 17.50
N GLY A 4 12.05 -2.20 17.99
CA GLY A 4 10.84 -2.24 17.15
C GLY A 4 10.44 -0.93 16.47
N PHE A 5 10.90 0.21 16.96
CA PHE A 5 10.37 1.52 16.59
C PHE A 5 11.35 2.49 15.90
N SER A 6 12.64 2.14 15.77
CA SER A 6 13.59 3.03 15.09
C SER A 6 13.24 3.23 13.61
N ALA A 7 12.64 2.23 12.98
CA ALA A 7 12.18 2.29 11.58
C ALA A 7 10.90 3.11 11.38
N PHE A 8 10.17 3.47 12.44
CA PHE A 8 8.89 4.18 12.31
C PHE A 8 9.05 5.65 11.90
N PHE A 9 10.04 6.34 12.45
CA PHE A 9 10.39 7.70 12.05
C PHE A 9 11.56 7.72 11.05
N ASN A 10 12.51 6.82 11.23
CA ASN A 10 13.69 6.73 10.38
C ASN A 10 13.63 5.50 9.49
N TYR A 11 13.62 5.71 8.18
CA TYR A 11 13.50 4.62 7.22
C TYR A 11 14.70 3.69 7.28
N SER A 12 14.42 2.42 7.51
CA SER A 12 15.38 1.34 7.37
C SER A 12 14.65 0.06 6.97
N ARG A 13 15.25 -0.74 6.08
CA ARG A 13 14.68 -2.04 5.75
C ARG A 13 14.75 -2.99 6.94
N ARG A 14 13.65 -3.73 7.16
CA ARG A 14 13.63 -4.83 8.12
C ARG A 14 14.72 -5.84 7.75
N GLN A 15 15.53 -6.22 8.71
CA GLN A 15 16.53 -7.28 8.53
C GLN A 15 15.83 -8.62 8.39
N THR A 16 16.16 -9.35 7.34
CA THR A 16 15.70 -10.71 7.05
C THR A 16 16.89 -11.56 6.66
N HIS A 17 16.78 -12.87 6.79
CA HIS A 17 17.82 -13.73 6.22
C HIS A 17 17.68 -13.83 4.69
N GLU A 18 18.74 -14.24 4.03
CA GLU A 18 18.75 -14.47 2.59
C GLU A 18 18.05 -15.79 2.24
N VAL A 19 17.18 -15.75 1.25
CA VAL A 19 16.51 -16.91 0.66
C VAL A 19 17.02 -17.12 -0.77
N GLN A 20 17.50 -18.32 -1.04
CA GLN A 20 17.99 -18.69 -2.37
C GLN A 20 16.82 -19.08 -3.28
N VAL A 21 16.72 -18.42 -4.43
CA VAL A 21 15.74 -18.73 -5.47
C VAL A 21 16.48 -18.83 -6.81
N GLY A 22 16.95 -20.01 -7.14
CA GLY A 22 17.86 -20.18 -8.27
C GLY A 22 19.08 -19.25 -8.16
N GLY A 23 19.41 -18.55 -9.24
CA GLY A 23 20.49 -17.56 -9.28
C GLY A 23 20.10 -16.14 -8.80
N THR A 24 18.88 -15.94 -8.30
CA THR A 24 18.37 -14.61 -7.92
C THR A 24 17.89 -14.63 -6.47
N PRO A 25 18.78 -14.50 -5.48
CA PRO A 25 18.40 -14.50 -4.06
C PRO A 25 17.61 -13.27 -3.68
N LEU A 26 16.83 -13.37 -2.60
CA LEU A 26 16.05 -12.27 -2.00
C LEU A 26 16.23 -12.25 -0.48
N GLY A 27 15.81 -11.17 0.17
CA GLY A 27 16.06 -10.98 1.60
C GLY A 27 17.51 -10.58 1.91
N GLY A 28 17.86 -10.45 3.17
CA GLY A 28 19.16 -9.93 3.58
C GLY A 28 19.45 -8.56 2.95
N ASP A 29 20.65 -8.41 2.41
CA ASP A 29 21.10 -7.18 1.75
C ASP A 29 20.70 -7.11 0.25
N ASN A 30 19.98 -8.11 -0.25
CA ASN A 30 19.54 -8.12 -1.65
C ASN A 30 18.52 -6.99 -1.92
N PRO A 31 18.49 -6.46 -3.16
CA PRO A 31 17.46 -5.49 -3.54
C PRO A 31 16.06 -6.09 -3.45
N ILE A 32 15.06 -5.24 -3.29
CA ILE A 32 13.66 -5.65 -3.35
C ILE A 32 13.36 -6.14 -4.76
N ARG A 33 12.96 -7.41 -4.89
CA ARG A 33 12.72 -8.05 -6.17
C ARG A 33 11.32 -7.76 -6.70
N VAL A 34 11.19 -7.60 -8.00
CA VAL A 34 9.90 -7.43 -8.67
C VAL A 34 9.56 -8.67 -9.50
N GLN A 35 8.29 -9.07 -9.42
CA GLN A 35 7.81 -10.22 -10.20
C GLN A 35 6.47 -9.92 -10.86
N SER A 36 6.17 -10.68 -11.93
CA SER A 36 4.83 -10.77 -12.50
C SER A 36 4.43 -12.23 -12.71
N MET A 37 3.27 -12.44 -13.29
CA MET A 37 2.65 -13.76 -13.42
C MET A 37 2.07 -13.93 -14.81
N THR A 38 2.32 -15.10 -15.45
CA THR A 38 1.70 -15.42 -16.71
C THR A 38 0.19 -15.59 -16.60
N THR A 39 -0.51 -15.27 -17.66
CA THR A 39 -1.96 -15.47 -17.81
C THR A 39 -2.27 -16.65 -18.76
N THR A 40 -1.27 -17.19 -19.43
CA THR A 40 -1.36 -18.34 -20.34
C THR A 40 -1.59 -19.64 -19.58
N PRO A 41 -2.29 -20.63 -20.19
CA PRO A 41 -2.38 -21.98 -19.62
C PRO A 41 -0.99 -22.59 -19.46
N THR A 42 -0.63 -23.07 -18.27
CA THR A 42 0.71 -23.60 -18.00
C THR A 42 0.99 -24.92 -18.71
N THR A 43 -0.01 -25.55 -19.33
CA THR A 43 0.15 -26.70 -20.23
C THR A 43 0.59 -26.31 -21.64
N ASP A 44 0.54 -25.03 -22.01
CA ASP A 44 1.02 -24.50 -23.28
C ASP A 44 2.42 -23.91 -23.10
N THR A 45 3.44 -24.69 -23.47
CA THR A 45 4.85 -24.33 -23.28
C THR A 45 5.22 -23.08 -24.05
N GLU A 46 4.88 -22.99 -25.34
CA GLU A 46 5.30 -21.86 -26.19
C GLU A 46 4.65 -20.56 -25.74
N ALA A 47 3.35 -20.55 -25.49
CA ALA A 47 2.65 -19.36 -24.99
C ALA A 47 3.20 -18.89 -23.63
N CYS A 48 3.54 -19.82 -22.73
CA CYS A 48 4.16 -19.48 -21.45
C CYS A 48 5.56 -18.90 -21.62
N VAL A 49 6.39 -19.48 -22.51
CA VAL A 49 7.73 -18.98 -22.79
C VAL A 49 7.69 -17.57 -23.37
N GLU A 50 6.89 -17.34 -24.41
CA GLU A 50 6.73 -16.01 -25.03
C GLU A 50 6.30 -14.94 -24.02
N GLN A 51 5.34 -15.25 -23.15
CA GLN A 51 4.88 -14.30 -22.15
C GLN A 51 5.91 -14.11 -21.03
N ALA A 52 6.61 -15.17 -20.59
CA ALA A 52 7.69 -15.09 -19.63
C ALA A 52 8.83 -14.22 -20.16
N GLU A 53 9.21 -14.36 -21.43
CA GLU A 53 10.22 -13.50 -22.05
C GLU A 53 9.84 -12.02 -22.04
N ARG A 54 8.56 -11.69 -22.33
CA ARG A 54 8.11 -10.29 -22.24
C ARG A 54 8.24 -9.73 -20.83
N ILE A 55 7.85 -10.52 -19.82
CA ILE A 55 8.01 -10.14 -18.40
C ILE A 55 9.50 -9.93 -18.06
N ILE A 56 10.37 -10.84 -18.49
CA ILE A 56 11.82 -10.77 -18.23
C ILE A 56 12.44 -9.56 -18.92
N LYS A 57 12.10 -9.34 -20.19
CA LYS A 57 12.56 -8.17 -20.97
C LYS A 57 12.11 -6.84 -20.37
N ALA A 58 10.96 -6.81 -19.71
CA ALA A 58 10.49 -5.64 -18.95
C ALA A 58 11.24 -5.44 -17.61
N GLY A 59 12.11 -6.38 -17.21
CA GLY A 59 12.89 -6.32 -15.97
C GLY A 59 12.32 -7.17 -14.81
N GLY A 60 11.41 -8.10 -15.11
CA GLY A 60 10.92 -9.06 -14.13
C GLY A 60 12.02 -10.00 -13.64
N GLU A 61 12.17 -10.10 -12.32
CA GLU A 61 13.22 -10.91 -11.68
C GLU A 61 12.75 -12.31 -11.29
N TYR A 62 11.44 -12.52 -11.26
CA TYR A 62 10.79 -13.83 -11.13
C TYR A 62 9.58 -13.87 -12.05
N VAL A 63 9.31 -15.04 -12.63
CA VAL A 63 8.09 -15.29 -13.40
C VAL A 63 7.26 -16.36 -12.69
N ARG A 64 6.01 -16.04 -12.35
CA ARG A 64 5.11 -16.94 -11.65
C ARG A 64 4.11 -17.57 -12.63
N LEU A 65 3.94 -18.88 -12.55
CA LEU A 65 3.00 -19.66 -13.36
C LEU A 65 1.98 -20.36 -12.48
N THR A 66 0.72 -20.35 -12.88
CA THR A 66 -0.36 -21.09 -12.21
C THR A 66 -0.15 -22.59 -12.39
N THR A 67 -0.17 -23.35 -11.30
CA THR A 67 0.09 -24.78 -11.30
C THR A 67 -1.02 -25.49 -10.54
N GLN A 68 -2.10 -25.84 -11.25
CA GLN A 68 -3.31 -26.44 -10.66
C GLN A 68 -3.23 -27.96 -10.53
N GLY A 69 -2.57 -28.61 -11.46
CA GLY A 69 -2.50 -30.05 -11.56
C GLY A 69 -1.11 -30.57 -11.90
N VAL A 70 -0.97 -31.88 -11.87
CA VAL A 70 0.31 -32.56 -12.13
C VAL A 70 0.82 -32.25 -13.54
N ARG A 71 -0.05 -32.13 -14.54
CA ARG A 71 0.33 -31.82 -15.92
C ARG A 71 1.03 -30.46 -16.03
N GLU A 72 0.48 -29.44 -15.38
CA GLU A 72 1.10 -28.11 -15.31
C GLU A 72 2.43 -28.17 -14.56
N ALA A 73 2.49 -28.91 -13.43
CA ALA A 73 3.72 -29.08 -12.66
C ALA A 73 4.83 -29.78 -13.47
N GLU A 74 4.50 -30.84 -14.19
CA GLU A 74 5.43 -31.53 -15.09
C GLU A 74 5.88 -30.66 -16.26
N ASN A 75 4.97 -29.83 -16.80
CA ASN A 75 5.29 -28.95 -17.92
C ASN A 75 6.21 -27.79 -17.54
N LEU A 76 6.33 -27.44 -16.27
CA LEU A 76 7.34 -26.47 -15.78
C LEU A 76 8.75 -26.88 -16.23
N ARG A 77 9.05 -28.17 -16.29
CA ARG A 77 10.33 -28.69 -16.79
C ARG A 77 10.60 -28.21 -18.22
N ASN A 78 9.58 -28.32 -19.11
CA ASN A 78 9.72 -27.95 -20.51
C ASN A 78 9.84 -26.43 -20.68
N ILE A 79 9.02 -25.66 -19.94
CA ILE A 79 9.07 -24.20 -19.92
C ILE A 79 10.44 -23.72 -19.42
N ASN A 80 10.91 -24.29 -18.32
CA ASN A 80 12.21 -23.95 -17.74
C ASN A 80 13.35 -24.28 -18.71
N ALA A 81 13.38 -25.50 -19.28
CA ALA A 81 14.38 -25.90 -20.26
C ALA A 81 14.44 -24.96 -21.46
N ARG A 82 13.28 -24.60 -22.03
CA ARG A 82 13.20 -23.72 -23.20
C ARG A 82 13.71 -22.31 -22.87
N LEU A 83 13.33 -21.73 -21.73
CA LEU A 83 13.87 -20.43 -21.31
C LEU A 83 15.39 -20.47 -21.15
N ARG A 84 15.97 -21.58 -20.62
CA ARG A 84 17.42 -21.74 -20.48
C ARG A 84 18.10 -21.87 -21.84
N GLU A 85 17.51 -22.57 -22.80
CA GLU A 85 17.98 -22.67 -24.20
C GLU A 85 18.00 -21.28 -24.87
N ASP A 86 16.99 -20.45 -24.59
CA ASP A 86 16.89 -19.07 -25.09
C ASP A 86 17.78 -18.07 -24.30
N GLY A 87 18.54 -18.55 -23.31
CA GLY A 87 19.52 -17.78 -22.54
C GLY A 87 18.98 -17.05 -21.31
N TYR A 88 17.73 -17.26 -20.94
CA TYR A 88 17.13 -16.65 -19.75
C TYR A 88 17.33 -17.52 -18.52
N MET A 89 17.91 -16.92 -17.46
CA MET A 89 18.18 -17.61 -16.18
C MET A 89 17.21 -17.21 -15.07
N THR A 90 16.17 -16.42 -15.40
CA THR A 90 15.18 -15.95 -14.45
C THR A 90 14.44 -17.11 -13.79
N PRO A 91 14.35 -17.16 -12.44
CA PRO A 91 13.68 -18.24 -11.73
C PRO A 91 12.16 -18.28 -12.00
N LEU A 92 11.64 -19.50 -12.10
CA LEU A 92 10.21 -19.75 -12.18
C LEU A 92 9.61 -20.00 -10.80
N VAL A 93 8.40 -19.49 -10.59
CA VAL A 93 7.63 -19.67 -9.36
C VAL A 93 6.36 -20.45 -9.68
N ALA A 94 6.25 -21.66 -9.19
CA ALA A 94 5.03 -22.46 -9.31
C ALA A 94 3.99 -21.99 -8.28
N ASP A 95 2.81 -21.60 -8.74
CA ASP A 95 1.69 -21.19 -7.89
C ASP A 95 0.70 -22.34 -7.73
N VAL A 96 0.93 -23.18 -6.72
CA VAL A 96 0.17 -24.39 -6.48
C VAL A 96 -1.11 -24.10 -5.67
N HIS A 97 -2.17 -24.76 -6.04
CA HIS A 97 -3.49 -24.66 -5.41
C HIS A 97 -4.09 -26.05 -5.13
N PHE A 98 -4.70 -26.21 -3.96
CA PHE A 98 -5.59 -27.30 -3.57
C PHE A 98 -5.03 -28.73 -3.50
N ASN A 99 -3.81 -28.99 -3.96
CA ASN A 99 -3.30 -30.36 -4.01
C ASN A 99 -1.81 -30.41 -3.61
N PRO A 100 -1.49 -30.97 -2.43
CA PRO A 100 -0.10 -31.11 -1.97
C PRO A 100 0.81 -31.87 -2.94
N HIS A 101 0.30 -32.94 -3.58
CA HIS A 101 1.10 -33.73 -4.54
C HIS A 101 1.54 -32.89 -5.76
N VAL A 102 0.75 -31.90 -6.16
CA VAL A 102 1.18 -30.97 -7.23
C VAL A 102 2.37 -30.13 -6.78
N ALA A 103 2.44 -29.75 -5.48
CA ALA A 103 3.57 -29.04 -4.93
C ALA A 103 4.85 -29.91 -4.93
N ASP A 104 4.72 -31.20 -4.58
CA ASP A 104 5.83 -32.14 -4.62
C ASP A 104 6.46 -32.22 -6.02
N VAL A 105 5.63 -32.37 -7.06
CA VAL A 105 6.08 -32.40 -8.46
C VAL A 105 6.66 -31.07 -8.91
N ALA A 106 5.99 -29.96 -8.58
CA ALA A 106 6.46 -28.62 -8.95
C ALA A 106 7.84 -28.28 -8.32
N ALA A 107 8.12 -28.78 -7.13
CA ALA A 107 9.41 -28.61 -6.46
C ALA A 107 10.61 -29.22 -7.20
N LEU A 108 10.35 -30.16 -8.11
CA LEU A 108 11.39 -30.76 -8.96
C LEU A 108 11.81 -29.86 -10.13
N TYR A 109 10.95 -28.92 -10.54
CA TYR A 109 11.09 -28.20 -11.82
C TYR A 109 11.01 -26.67 -11.72
N ALA A 110 10.66 -26.12 -10.56
CA ALA A 110 10.62 -24.69 -10.32
C ALA A 110 11.60 -24.30 -9.20
N GLU A 111 12.16 -23.13 -9.28
CA GLU A 111 13.10 -22.62 -8.26
C GLU A 111 12.37 -22.15 -6.99
N LYS A 112 11.06 -21.90 -7.09
CA LYS A 112 10.22 -21.57 -5.92
C LYS A 112 8.81 -22.14 -6.10
N VAL A 113 8.24 -22.70 -5.04
CA VAL A 113 6.86 -23.20 -5.01
C VAL A 113 6.06 -22.42 -3.99
N ARG A 114 4.93 -21.86 -4.42
CA ARG A 114 3.96 -21.26 -3.51
C ARG A 114 2.88 -22.26 -3.14
N ILE A 115 2.65 -22.41 -1.86
CA ILE A 115 1.51 -23.10 -1.28
C ILE A 115 0.59 -22.12 -0.54
N ASN A 116 -0.69 -22.50 -0.40
CA ASN A 116 -1.65 -21.71 0.37
C ASN A 116 -2.10 -22.50 1.60
N PRO A 117 -1.70 -22.08 2.82
CA PRO A 117 -2.09 -22.73 4.06
C PRO A 117 -3.58 -23.06 4.18
N GLY A 118 -4.44 -22.18 3.72
CA GLY A 118 -5.89 -22.33 3.82
C GLY A 118 -6.49 -23.45 2.99
N ASN A 119 -5.75 -24.01 2.04
CA ASN A 119 -6.23 -25.09 1.18
C ASN A 119 -5.14 -26.11 0.78
N TYR A 120 -4.05 -26.14 1.52
CA TYR A 120 -2.95 -27.09 1.26
C TYR A 120 -3.27 -28.50 1.76
N VAL A 121 -3.69 -28.61 3.02
CA VAL A 121 -4.11 -29.87 3.66
C VAL A 121 -5.58 -29.82 4.08
N ASP A 122 -5.99 -28.68 4.63
CA ASP A 122 -7.39 -28.46 4.98
C ASP A 122 -8.27 -28.51 3.73
N PRO A 123 -9.45 -29.10 3.80
CA PRO A 123 -10.39 -29.06 2.69
C PRO A 123 -10.75 -27.60 2.38
N ALA A 124 -11.05 -27.32 1.12
CA ALA A 124 -11.58 -26.02 0.74
C ALA A 124 -12.75 -25.65 1.67
N ARG A 125 -12.83 -24.36 2.05
CA ARG A 125 -13.82 -23.80 2.97
C ARG A 125 -15.22 -24.34 2.67
N THR A 126 -15.74 -25.15 3.58
CA THR A 126 -17.03 -25.84 3.41
C THR A 126 -18.13 -25.31 4.30
N PHE A 127 -17.78 -24.53 5.34
CA PHE A 127 -18.69 -24.07 6.41
C PHE A 127 -19.46 -25.19 7.13
N LYS A 128 -18.96 -26.42 7.03
CA LYS A 128 -19.65 -27.60 7.59
C LYS A 128 -19.32 -27.81 9.07
N LYS A 129 -18.12 -27.43 9.50
CA LYS A 129 -17.69 -27.52 10.89
C LYS A 129 -17.30 -26.15 11.37
N LEU A 130 -18.08 -25.62 12.32
CA LEU A 130 -17.92 -24.26 12.85
C LEU A 130 -17.22 -24.23 14.22
N GLU A 131 -17.03 -25.39 14.86
CA GLU A 131 -16.39 -25.51 16.16
C GLU A 131 -15.37 -26.64 16.16
N TYR A 132 -14.20 -26.38 16.78
CA TYR A 132 -13.13 -27.35 16.99
C TYR A 132 -12.73 -27.32 18.45
N THR A 133 -12.67 -28.50 19.11
CA THR A 133 -12.03 -28.62 20.43
C THR A 133 -10.51 -28.42 20.29
N ASP A 134 -9.83 -28.22 21.44
CA ASP A 134 -8.37 -28.09 21.42
C ASP A 134 -7.68 -29.38 20.92
N GLU A 135 -8.23 -30.54 21.27
CA GLU A 135 -7.75 -31.84 20.82
C GLU A 135 -7.94 -32.01 19.30
N GLU A 136 -9.12 -31.67 18.78
CA GLU A 136 -9.40 -31.74 17.35
C GLU A 136 -8.51 -30.78 16.55
N TYR A 137 -8.31 -29.57 17.07
CA TYR A 137 -7.41 -28.59 16.46
C TYR A 137 -5.97 -29.11 16.40
N ALA A 138 -5.48 -29.70 17.49
CA ALA A 138 -4.14 -30.28 17.55
C ALA A 138 -3.97 -31.47 16.59
N GLU A 139 -5.00 -32.29 16.39
CA GLU A 139 -4.96 -33.39 15.41
C GLU A 139 -4.90 -32.86 13.97
N GLU A 140 -5.60 -31.76 13.65
CA GLU A 140 -5.48 -31.14 12.32
C GLU A 140 -4.06 -30.58 12.08
N LEU A 141 -3.42 -29.99 13.09
CA LEU A 141 -2.01 -29.55 12.97
C LEU A 141 -1.06 -30.72 12.69
N LYS A 142 -1.28 -31.90 13.31
CA LYS A 142 -0.50 -33.11 13.01
C LYS A 142 -0.69 -33.57 11.56
N LYS A 143 -1.89 -33.43 11.01
CA LYS A 143 -2.15 -33.77 9.59
C LYS A 143 -1.38 -32.83 8.67
N ILE A 144 -1.36 -31.52 8.98
CA ILE A 144 -0.58 -30.53 8.23
C ILE A 144 0.90 -30.93 8.26
N GLU A 145 1.44 -31.19 9.45
CA GLU A 145 2.84 -31.59 9.60
C GLU A 145 3.18 -32.84 8.82
N LYS A 146 2.36 -33.88 8.91
CA LYS A 146 2.52 -35.15 8.20
C LYS A 146 2.59 -34.97 6.67
N GLN A 147 1.90 -33.98 6.12
CA GLN A 147 1.89 -33.69 4.69
C GLN A 147 2.98 -32.72 4.29
N PHE A 148 3.27 -31.72 5.14
CA PHE A 148 4.16 -30.61 4.83
C PHE A 148 5.65 -30.98 4.98
N VAL A 149 6.01 -31.77 5.99
CA VAL A 149 7.42 -32.18 6.22
C VAL A 149 8.01 -32.96 5.04
N PRO A 150 7.34 -33.97 4.45
CA PRO A 150 7.84 -34.61 3.22
C PRO A 150 8.08 -33.64 2.07
N PHE A 151 7.18 -32.69 1.85
CA PHE A 151 7.36 -31.64 0.84
C PHE A 151 8.58 -30.77 1.12
N LEU A 152 8.82 -30.37 2.37
CA LEU A 152 10.03 -29.62 2.75
C LEU A 152 11.31 -30.42 2.45
N ASN A 153 11.29 -31.74 2.64
CA ASN A 153 12.44 -32.58 2.31
C ASN A 153 12.72 -32.61 0.80
N ILE A 154 11.67 -32.71 -0.04
CA ILE A 154 11.82 -32.60 -1.49
C ILE A 154 12.42 -31.23 -1.85
N CYS A 155 11.96 -30.16 -1.22
CA CYS A 155 12.49 -28.81 -1.45
C CYS A 155 13.98 -28.69 -1.02
N LYS A 156 14.37 -29.33 0.09
CA LYS A 156 15.79 -29.38 0.53
C LYS A 156 16.67 -30.07 -0.51
N GLU A 157 16.24 -31.24 -0.99
CA GLU A 157 16.98 -32.04 -1.98
C GLU A 157 17.14 -31.32 -3.33
N ASN A 158 16.14 -30.52 -3.72
CA ASN A 158 16.13 -29.82 -5.01
C ASN A 158 16.51 -28.33 -4.92
N HIS A 159 16.91 -27.84 -3.75
CA HIS A 159 17.24 -26.42 -3.50
C HIS A 159 16.09 -25.46 -3.88
N THR A 160 14.86 -25.91 -3.70
CA THR A 160 13.65 -25.15 -4.05
C THR A 160 13.20 -24.32 -2.86
N ALA A 161 12.97 -23.02 -3.09
CA ALA A 161 12.39 -22.15 -2.09
C ALA A 161 10.89 -22.39 -1.95
N VAL A 162 10.36 -22.17 -0.76
CA VAL A 162 8.92 -22.26 -0.48
C VAL A 162 8.35 -20.88 -0.20
N ARG A 163 7.24 -20.53 -0.85
CA ARG A 163 6.46 -19.37 -0.43
C ARG A 163 5.17 -19.82 0.25
N ILE A 164 5.06 -19.52 1.53
CA ILE A 164 3.83 -19.67 2.31
C ILE A 164 2.95 -18.45 2.01
N GLY A 165 1.92 -18.64 1.20
CA GLY A 165 1.12 -17.55 0.65
C GLY A 165 -0.33 -17.63 1.08
N VAL A 166 -0.72 -16.89 2.13
CA VAL A 166 -2.08 -16.79 2.63
C VAL A 166 -2.87 -15.74 1.86
N ASN A 167 -4.07 -16.10 1.42
CA ASN A 167 -5.06 -15.16 0.91
C ASN A 167 -6.22 -15.06 1.92
N HIS A 168 -6.62 -13.85 2.26
CA HIS A 168 -7.72 -13.57 3.19
C HIS A 168 -8.99 -14.36 2.87
N GLY A 169 -9.42 -14.39 1.60
CA GLY A 169 -10.63 -15.11 1.19
C GLY A 169 -10.55 -16.64 1.19
N SER A 170 -9.42 -17.25 1.58
CA SER A 170 -9.22 -18.71 1.54
C SER A 170 -8.69 -19.29 2.86
N LEU A 171 -9.04 -18.70 3.99
CA LEU A 171 -8.72 -19.26 5.31
C LEU A 171 -9.48 -20.58 5.51
N SER A 172 -8.87 -21.57 6.20
CA SER A 172 -9.52 -22.84 6.53
C SER A 172 -10.64 -22.67 7.55
N ASP A 173 -11.61 -23.59 7.54
CA ASP A 173 -12.71 -23.60 8.53
C ASP A 173 -12.17 -23.68 9.97
N ARG A 174 -11.07 -24.36 10.19
CA ARG A 174 -10.38 -24.48 11.47
C ARG A 174 -9.87 -23.13 12.00
N ILE A 175 -9.19 -22.36 11.15
CA ILE A 175 -8.73 -21.00 11.49
C ILE A 175 -9.92 -20.09 11.73
N MET A 176 -10.93 -20.17 10.85
CA MET A 176 -12.14 -19.36 10.97
C MET A 176 -12.91 -19.62 12.26
N SER A 177 -12.96 -20.88 12.72
CA SER A 177 -13.68 -21.24 13.94
C SER A 177 -13.03 -20.67 15.21
N ARG A 178 -11.70 -20.57 15.23
CA ARG A 178 -10.95 -20.14 16.42
C ARG A 178 -10.62 -18.65 16.43
N TYR A 179 -10.26 -18.10 15.29
CA TYR A 179 -9.76 -16.72 15.17
C TYR A 179 -10.70 -15.79 14.38
N GLY A 180 -11.71 -16.36 13.71
CA GLY A 180 -12.59 -15.61 12.83
C GLY A 180 -11.90 -15.12 11.55
N ASP A 181 -12.63 -14.30 10.79
CA ASP A 181 -12.12 -13.63 9.57
C ASP A 181 -11.41 -12.33 9.97
N THR A 182 -10.28 -12.45 10.63
CA THR A 182 -9.55 -11.35 11.26
C THR A 182 -8.07 -11.36 10.87
N PRO A 183 -7.36 -10.24 11.03
CA PRO A 183 -5.91 -10.21 10.88
C PRO A 183 -5.19 -11.26 11.73
N ALA A 184 -5.65 -11.52 12.95
CA ALA A 184 -5.09 -12.56 13.83
C ALA A 184 -5.22 -13.96 13.23
N GLY A 185 -6.37 -14.30 12.64
CA GLY A 185 -6.57 -15.58 11.94
C GLY A 185 -5.66 -15.71 10.71
N ILE A 186 -5.50 -14.65 9.94
CA ILE A 186 -4.58 -14.62 8.78
C ILE A 186 -3.14 -14.88 9.24
N VAL A 187 -2.71 -14.23 10.32
CA VAL A 187 -1.36 -14.38 10.88
C VAL A 187 -1.14 -15.78 11.40
N GLU A 188 -2.08 -16.34 12.18
CA GLU A 188 -1.94 -17.69 12.71
C GLU A 188 -1.87 -18.75 11.60
N SER A 189 -2.63 -18.56 10.52
CA SER A 189 -2.54 -19.42 9.32
C SER A 189 -1.12 -19.44 8.71
N CYS A 190 -0.36 -18.34 8.81
CA CYS A 190 1.06 -18.31 8.44
C CYS A 190 1.94 -18.98 9.49
N MET A 191 1.75 -18.61 10.77
CA MET A 191 2.62 -19.00 11.87
C MET A 191 2.64 -20.50 12.12
N GLU A 192 1.52 -21.20 11.93
CA GLU A 192 1.45 -22.65 12.01
C GLU A 192 2.46 -23.34 11.09
N PHE A 193 2.56 -22.90 9.85
CA PHE A 193 3.52 -23.43 8.87
C PHE A 193 4.95 -22.99 9.17
N LEU A 194 5.15 -21.75 9.63
CA LEU A 194 6.48 -21.23 9.97
C LEU A 194 7.10 -21.96 11.16
N ARG A 195 6.29 -22.32 12.18
CA ARG A 195 6.75 -23.12 13.32
C ARG A 195 7.24 -24.50 12.88
N ILE A 196 6.58 -25.09 11.86
CA ILE A 196 7.05 -26.36 11.26
C ILE A 196 8.39 -26.13 10.53
N CYS A 197 8.50 -25.10 9.69
CA CYS A 197 9.74 -24.77 9.00
C CYS A 197 10.92 -24.56 9.96
N LYS A 198 10.70 -23.79 11.04
CA LYS A 198 11.71 -23.54 12.07
C LYS A 198 12.15 -24.84 12.75
N ARG A 199 11.22 -25.71 13.13
CA ARG A 199 11.49 -27.01 13.76
C ARG A 199 12.26 -27.94 12.82
N GLU A 200 11.88 -27.95 11.54
CA GLU A 200 12.53 -28.75 10.49
C GLU A 200 13.84 -28.13 9.98
N LYS A 201 14.25 -26.97 10.48
CA LYS A 201 15.43 -26.21 10.04
C LYS A 201 15.41 -25.98 8.52
N PHE A 202 14.27 -25.53 8.03
CA PHE A 202 14.05 -25.15 6.64
C PHE A 202 13.88 -23.64 6.56
N ASP A 203 14.96 -22.94 6.23
CA ASP A 203 14.99 -21.47 6.23
C ASP A 203 14.72 -20.86 4.84
N ASN A 204 14.69 -21.70 3.79
CA ASN A 204 14.47 -21.22 2.41
C ASN A 204 13.00 -20.88 2.15
N VAL A 205 12.44 -19.99 2.97
CA VAL A 205 11.01 -19.64 3.05
C VAL A 205 10.79 -18.15 2.83
N VAL A 206 9.79 -17.84 2.01
CA VAL A 206 9.22 -16.50 1.83
C VAL A 206 7.76 -16.54 2.27
N ILE A 207 7.26 -15.46 2.86
CA ILE A 207 5.87 -15.40 3.29
C ILE A 207 5.13 -14.32 2.51
N SER A 208 3.85 -14.53 2.28
CA SER A 208 2.99 -13.47 1.77
C SER A 208 1.59 -13.55 2.38
N ILE A 209 1.05 -12.39 2.70
CA ILE A 209 -0.36 -12.19 2.98
C ILE A 209 -0.93 -11.30 1.89
N LYS A 210 -2.05 -11.70 1.32
CA LYS A 210 -2.76 -10.94 0.30
C LYS A 210 -4.23 -10.81 0.65
N ALA A 211 -4.74 -9.61 0.45
CA ALA A 211 -6.15 -9.29 0.56
C ALA A 211 -6.53 -8.24 -0.50
N SER A 212 -7.79 -8.16 -0.85
CA SER A 212 -8.35 -7.07 -1.66
C SER A 212 -8.63 -5.82 -0.81
N ASN A 213 -8.85 -6.01 0.49
CA ASN A 213 -8.93 -4.92 1.46
C ASN A 213 -7.52 -4.55 1.94
N THR A 214 -7.08 -3.35 1.60
CA THR A 214 -5.74 -2.83 1.92
C THR A 214 -5.51 -2.67 3.42
N VAL A 215 -6.53 -2.28 4.19
CA VAL A 215 -6.45 -2.15 5.66
C VAL A 215 -6.15 -3.51 6.28
N VAL A 216 -6.93 -4.54 5.91
CA VAL A 216 -6.74 -5.91 6.40
C VAL A 216 -5.35 -6.42 6.02
N MET A 217 -4.90 -6.15 4.77
CA MET A 217 -3.60 -6.59 4.29
C MET A 217 -2.46 -5.95 5.08
N VAL A 218 -2.47 -4.62 5.25
CA VAL A 218 -1.41 -3.89 5.96
C VAL A 218 -1.36 -4.28 7.44
N GLN A 219 -2.51 -4.31 8.12
CA GLN A 219 -2.59 -4.73 9.53
C GLN A 219 -2.10 -6.17 9.71
N SER A 220 -2.53 -7.10 8.84
CA SER A 220 -2.11 -8.50 8.94
C SER A 220 -0.61 -8.67 8.74
N VAL A 221 0.01 -7.94 7.80
CA VAL A 221 1.46 -8.01 7.57
C VAL A 221 2.24 -7.40 8.74
N ARG A 222 1.81 -6.25 9.25
CA ARG A 222 2.42 -5.64 10.45
C ARG A 222 2.32 -6.57 11.67
N LEU A 223 1.15 -7.17 11.89
CA LEU A 223 0.94 -8.13 12.97
C LEU A 223 1.77 -9.41 12.78
N LEU A 224 1.92 -9.89 11.54
CA LEU A 224 2.79 -11.03 11.24
C LEU A 224 4.26 -10.73 11.58
N VAL A 225 4.75 -9.53 11.27
CA VAL A 225 6.10 -9.11 11.63
C VAL A 225 6.29 -9.12 13.15
N GLU A 226 5.32 -8.62 13.91
CA GLU A 226 5.37 -8.70 15.38
C GLU A 226 5.36 -10.14 15.90
N ALA A 227 4.51 -11.00 15.32
CA ALA A 227 4.43 -12.41 15.71
C ALA A 227 5.75 -13.15 15.41
N MET A 228 6.33 -12.91 14.24
CA MET A 228 7.63 -13.47 13.87
C MET A 228 8.74 -13.00 14.82
N ASN A 229 8.79 -11.70 15.13
CA ASN A 229 9.79 -11.15 16.05
C ASN A 229 9.68 -11.76 17.46
N LYS A 230 8.46 -11.99 17.96
CA LYS A 230 8.21 -12.65 19.26
C LYS A 230 8.72 -14.10 19.29
N GLU A 231 8.70 -14.78 18.16
CA GLU A 231 9.17 -16.16 18.02
C GLU A 231 10.58 -16.26 17.40
N GLU A 232 11.31 -15.13 17.33
CA GLU A 232 12.69 -15.06 16.78
C GLU A 232 12.76 -15.61 15.35
N MET A 233 11.88 -15.12 14.47
CA MET A 233 11.82 -15.44 13.06
C MET A 233 12.03 -14.17 12.22
N ASP A 234 12.84 -14.27 11.18
CA ASP A 234 13.23 -13.16 10.29
C ASP A 234 12.97 -13.45 8.80
N TYR A 235 11.98 -14.30 8.51
CA TYR A 235 11.64 -14.68 7.15
C TYR A 235 11.30 -13.48 6.25
N PRO A 236 11.79 -13.46 4.99
CA PRO A 236 11.47 -12.44 4.00
C PRO A 236 9.99 -12.44 3.61
N LEU A 237 9.52 -11.27 3.19
CA LEU A 237 8.13 -11.03 2.84
C LEU A 237 7.94 -10.66 1.37
N HIS A 238 6.94 -11.29 0.74
CA HIS A 238 6.42 -10.90 -0.57
C HIS A 238 5.12 -10.11 -0.41
N LEU A 239 5.07 -8.91 -0.96
CA LEU A 239 3.92 -8.02 -0.86
C LEU A 239 3.09 -8.01 -2.14
N GLY A 240 1.79 -7.88 -1.99
CA GLY A 240 0.87 -7.70 -3.10
C GLY A 240 -0.56 -7.49 -2.64
N VAL A 241 -1.29 -6.67 -3.38
CA VAL A 241 -2.74 -6.50 -3.23
C VAL A 241 -3.42 -7.39 -4.27
N THR A 242 -4.46 -8.14 -3.87
CA THR A 242 -5.26 -8.93 -4.81
C THR A 242 -6.44 -8.10 -5.32
N GLU A 243 -6.83 -8.35 -6.57
CA GLU A 243 -8.02 -7.70 -7.12
C GLU A 243 -7.98 -6.17 -6.97
N ALA A 244 -6.82 -5.60 -7.35
CA ALA A 244 -6.58 -4.17 -7.13
C ALA A 244 -7.47 -3.27 -7.98
N GLY A 245 -8.01 -3.79 -9.07
CA GLY A 245 -8.84 -3.04 -9.99
C GLY A 245 -8.15 -2.78 -11.33
N GLU A 246 -8.81 -2.02 -12.17
CA GLU A 246 -8.35 -1.68 -13.52
C GLU A 246 -7.62 -0.34 -13.55
N GLY A 247 -6.64 -0.22 -14.44
CA GLY A 247 -5.99 1.04 -14.79
C GLY A 247 -5.44 1.83 -13.59
N GLU A 248 -5.93 3.06 -13.43
CA GLU A 248 -5.47 3.99 -12.39
C GLU A 248 -5.84 3.52 -10.97
N ASP A 249 -7.03 2.96 -10.79
CA ASP A 249 -7.48 2.48 -9.49
C ASP A 249 -6.61 1.32 -8.99
N GLY A 250 -6.21 0.43 -9.90
CA GLY A 250 -5.29 -0.66 -9.60
C GLY A 250 -3.91 -0.17 -9.17
N ARG A 251 -3.38 0.86 -9.85
CA ARG A 251 -2.10 1.48 -9.50
C ARG A 251 -2.16 2.16 -8.14
N ILE A 252 -3.15 3.01 -7.91
CA ILE A 252 -3.34 3.72 -6.64
C ILE A 252 -3.52 2.72 -5.48
N LYS A 253 -4.39 1.74 -5.63
CA LYS A 253 -4.67 0.76 -4.58
C LYS A 253 -3.44 -0.10 -4.25
N SER A 254 -2.68 -0.52 -5.27
CA SER A 254 -1.42 -1.24 -5.07
C SER A 254 -0.37 -0.37 -4.36
N ALA A 255 -0.22 0.89 -4.79
CA ALA A 255 0.74 1.81 -4.18
C ALA A 255 0.36 2.20 -2.74
N VAL A 256 -0.92 2.39 -2.43
CA VAL A 256 -1.40 2.62 -1.05
C VAL A 256 -1.05 1.42 -0.16
N GLY A 257 -1.38 0.20 -0.57
CA GLY A 257 -1.18 -0.99 0.27
C GLY A 257 0.28 -1.45 0.34
N ILE A 258 0.90 -1.70 -0.82
CA ILE A 258 2.31 -2.14 -0.90
C ILE A 258 3.23 -1.02 -0.44
N GLY A 259 2.98 0.21 -0.89
CA GLY A 259 3.79 1.37 -0.56
C GLY A 259 3.85 1.65 0.94
N ALA A 260 2.74 1.53 1.66
CA ALA A 260 2.73 1.70 3.12
C ALA A 260 3.68 0.72 3.82
N LEU A 261 3.65 -0.56 3.45
CA LEU A 261 4.54 -1.57 4.02
C LEU A 261 6.01 -1.37 3.63
N LEU A 262 6.28 -1.04 2.37
CA LEU A 262 7.63 -0.69 1.93
C LEU A 262 8.17 0.53 2.68
N CYS A 263 7.33 1.54 2.95
CA CYS A 263 7.70 2.71 3.76
C CYS A 263 8.00 2.35 5.22
N ASP A 264 7.39 1.28 5.75
CA ASP A 264 7.72 0.71 7.05
C ASP A 264 9.01 -0.13 7.02
N GLY A 265 9.69 -0.21 5.87
CA GLY A 265 10.86 -1.05 5.66
C GLY A 265 10.54 -2.55 5.48
N ILE A 266 9.28 -2.90 5.30
CA ILE A 266 8.80 -4.28 5.16
C ILE A 266 8.65 -4.64 3.69
N GLY A 267 9.23 -5.75 3.27
CA GLY A 267 9.08 -6.32 1.94
C GLY A 267 10.41 -6.55 1.24
N ASP A 268 10.57 -7.77 0.72
CA ASP A 268 11.76 -8.24 0.03
C ASP A 268 11.47 -8.58 -1.44
N THR A 269 10.21 -8.77 -1.77
CA THR A 269 9.72 -8.91 -3.14
C THR A 269 8.29 -8.42 -3.23
N ILE A 270 7.92 -7.87 -4.38
CA ILE A 270 6.58 -7.35 -4.62
C ILE A 270 6.00 -7.81 -5.96
N ARG A 271 4.67 -7.82 -6.03
CA ARG A 271 3.91 -7.84 -7.27
C ARG A 271 2.78 -6.82 -7.23
N VAL A 272 2.80 -5.89 -8.16
CA VAL A 272 1.65 -5.06 -8.50
C VAL A 272 0.73 -5.90 -9.40
N SER A 273 -0.57 -5.92 -9.13
CA SER A 273 -1.55 -6.66 -9.94
C SER A 273 -2.44 -5.68 -10.69
N LEU A 274 -2.33 -5.67 -12.01
CA LEU A 274 -3.11 -4.81 -12.91
C LEU A 274 -3.91 -5.65 -13.88
N SER A 275 -5.07 -5.15 -14.31
CA SER A 275 -5.88 -5.74 -15.38
C SER A 275 -5.32 -5.35 -16.78
N GLU A 276 -4.00 -5.54 -16.94
CA GLU A 276 -3.22 -5.22 -18.15
C GLU A 276 -2.38 -6.44 -18.55
N GLU A 277 -1.55 -6.33 -19.59
CA GLU A 277 -0.57 -7.37 -19.89
C GLU A 277 0.43 -7.51 -18.74
N PRO A 278 0.84 -8.74 -18.38
CA PRO A 278 1.69 -8.98 -17.20
C PRO A 278 3.00 -8.20 -17.19
N GLU A 279 3.61 -7.96 -18.35
CA GLU A 279 4.83 -7.17 -18.48
C GLU A 279 4.65 -5.70 -18.08
N ALA A 280 3.43 -5.15 -18.17
CA ALA A 280 3.13 -3.77 -17.76
C ALA A 280 3.18 -3.58 -16.23
N GLU A 281 3.05 -4.66 -15.45
CA GLU A 281 3.19 -4.61 -14.00
C GLU A 281 4.62 -4.26 -13.55
N ILE A 282 5.63 -4.63 -14.33
CA ILE A 282 7.05 -4.56 -13.93
C ILE A 282 7.56 -3.12 -13.79
N PRO A 283 7.39 -2.21 -14.77
CA PRO A 283 7.84 -0.83 -14.61
C PRO A 283 7.11 -0.12 -13.47
N VAL A 284 5.83 -0.38 -13.26
CA VAL A 284 5.05 0.17 -12.13
C VAL A 284 5.61 -0.29 -10.79
N ALA A 285 5.87 -1.59 -10.64
CA ALA A 285 6.45 -2.16 -9.44
C ALA A 285 7.87 -1.61 -9.18
N ARG A 286 8.69 -1.49 -10.22
CA ARG A 286 10.06 -0.96 -10.12
C ARG A 286 10.04 0.51 -9.70
N HIS A 287 9.21 1.34 -10.33
CA HIS A 287 9.06 2.76 -9.95
C HIS A 287 8.71 2.90 -8.47
N LEU A 288 7.73 2.13 -7.98
CA LEU A 288 7.32 2.16 -6.57
C LEU A 288 8.46 1.80 -5.62
N VAL A 289 9.21 0.73 -5.93
CA VAL A 289 10.38 0.31 -5.13
C VAL A 289 11.45 1.39 -5.12
N ASP A 290 11.82 1.90 -6.30
CA ASP A 290 12.88 2.88 -6.44
C ASP A 290 12.51 4.20 -5.75
N TYR A 291 11.27 4.65 -5.87
CA TYR A 291 10.77 5.85 -5.20
C TYR A 291 10.90 5.75 -3.67
N ILE A 292 10.51 4.62 -3.09
CA ILE A 292 10.54 4.45 -1.64
C ILE A 292 11.97 4.24 -1.13
N THR A 293 12.79 3.46 -1.83
CA THR A 293 14.16 3.16 -1.39
C THR A 293 15.10 4.35 -1.47
N ARG A 294 14.76 5.41 -2.24
CA ARG A 294 15.48 6.71 -2.21
C ARG A 294 15.49 7.37 -0.84
N ARG A 295 14.63 6.95 0.09
CA ARG A 295 14.61 7.42 1.48
C ARG A 295 15.81 6.93 2.30
N ASN A 296 16.53 5.93 1.81
CA ASN A 296 17.74 5.42 2.47
C ASN A 296 18.73 6.56 2.75
N ALA A 297 19.42 6.46 3.90
CA ALA A 297 20.41 7.43 4.33
C ALA A 297 19.91 8.89 4.43
N HIS A 298 18.62 9.11 4.68
CA HIS A 298 18.08 10.42 4.98
C HIS A 298 18.66 10.99 6.29
N MET A 299 18.58 12.30 6.46
CA MET A 299 18.95 12.94 7.73
C MET A 299 18.10 12.36 8.87
N PRO A 300 18.71 12.06 10.04
CA PRO A 300 17.97 11.50 11.17
C PRO A 300 16.81 12.41 11.59
N ILE A 301 15.65 11.80 11.80
CA ILE A 301 14.45 12.47 12.29
C ILE A 301 14.36 12.21 13.79
N PRO A 302 14.45 13.24 14.64
CA PRO A 302 14.19 13.09 16.06
C PRO A 302 12.70 12.89 16.29
N GLY A 303 12.35 12.10 17.29
CA GLY A 303 10.96 11.86 17.68
C GLY A 303 10.84 10.87 18.82
N ASN A 304 9.79 11.02 19.60
CA ASN A 304 9.44 10.11 20.68
C ASN A 304 8.08 9.48 20.38
N SER A 305 8.04 8.15 20.36
CA SER A 305 6.77 7.44 20.18
C SER A 305 5.81 7.77 21.32
N PHE A 306 4.53 7.94 20.97
CA PHE A 306 3.47 8.02 21.97
C PHE A 306 3.29 6.66 22.63
N GLU A 307 3.29 6.63 23.96
CA GLU A 307 3.10 5.40 24.72
C GLU A 307 1.70 4.84 24.47
N GLY A 308 1.61 3.56 24.16
CA GLY A 308 0.36 2.89 23.83
C GLY A 308 -0.06 2.94 22.36
N PHE A 309 0.72 3.56 21.48
CA PHE A 309 0.47 3.48 20.05
C PHE A 309 0.67 2.04 19.55
N ASN A 310 -0.41 1.44 19.07
CA ASN A 310 -0.37 0.09 18.49
C ASN A 310 -0.04 0.17 17.00
N TRP A 311 1.23 0.00 16.67
CA TRP A 311 1.71 0.09 15.30
C TRP A 311 1.06 -0.94 14.34
N ALA A 312 0.79 -2.15 14.79
CA ALA A 312 0.23 -3.20 13.94
C ALA A 312 -1.26 -2.99 13.66
N SER A 313 -1.98 -2.41 14.61
CA SER A 313 -3.42 -2.11 14.49
C SER A 313 -3.74 -0.76 15.10
N PRO A 314 -3.34 0.34 14.44
CA PRO A 314 -3.54 1.68 14.98
C PRO A 314 -5.03 2.03 15.05
N GLU A 315 -5.41 2.73 16.12
CA GLU A 315 -6.69 3.41 16.21
C GLU A 315 -6.58 4.81 15.58
N ARG A 316 -7.70 5.31 15.04
CA ARG A 316 -7.75 6.67 14.54
C ARG A 316 -7.46 7.65 15.69
N ARG A 317 -6.53 8.59 15.45
CA ARG A 317 -6.20 9.65 16.39
C ARG A 317 -7.46 10.46 16.72
N LYS A 318 -7.70 10.69 18.01
CA LYS A 318 -8.80 11.54 18.46
C LYS A 318 -8.48 12.99 18.16
N THR A 319 -9.37 13.66 17.44
CA THR A 319 -9.29 15.07 17.11
C THR A 319 -10.58 15.77 17.42
N LYS A 320 -10.53 17.08 17.64
CA LYS A 320 -11.74 17.93 17.73
C LYS A 320 -12.29 18.16 16.32
N ALA A 321 -13.61 18.18 16.19
CA ALA A 321 -14.23 18.63 14.96
C ALA A 321 -14.10 20.16 14.83
N VAL A 322 -13.55 20.62 13.72
CA VAL A 322 -13.45 22.02 13.34
C VAL A 322 -14.22 22.20 12.01
N GLY A 323 -15.42 22.68 12.08
CA GLY A 323 -16.35 22.65 10.95
C GLY A 323 -16.57 21.21 10.47
N SER A 324 -16.23 20.90 9.24
CA SER A 324 -16.35 19.56 8.63
C SER A 324 -15.05 18.74 8.70
N ILE A 325 -14.04 19.17 9.45
CA ILE A 325 -12.72 18.50 9.52
C ILE A 325 -12.49 17.95 10.91
N GLY A 326 -11.95 16.74 11.02
CA GLY A 326 -11.64 16.09 12.30
C GLY A 326 -12.87 15.52 13.01
N GLY A 327 -12.67 15.05 14.24
CA GLY A 327 -13.68 14.31 14.99
C GLY A 327 -14.13 13.05 14.24
N ASP A 328 -15.44 12.86 14.17
CA ASP A 328 -16.04 11.73 13.46
C ASP A 328 -16.29 11.99 11.96
N ASN A 329 -15.87 13.16 11.46
CA ASN A 329 -16.02 13.49 10.05
C ASN A 329 -15.11 12.61 9.16
N LEU A 330 -15.55 12.41 7.92
CA LEU A 330 -14.70 11.78 6.90
C LEU A 330 -13.53 12.71 6.55
N PRO A 331 -12.36 12.18 6.19
CA PRO A 331 -11.25 13.00 5.74
C PRO A 331 -11.62 13.85 4.52
N VAL A 332 -11.23 15.12 4.57
CA VAL A 332 -11.53 16.09 3.51
C VAL A 332 -10.50 16.06 2.39
N VAL A 333 -10.90 16.49 1.20
CA VAL A 333 -10.01 16.76 0.07
C VAL A 333 -9.92 18.27 -0.13
N ILE A 334 -8.70 18.82 -0.04
CA ILE A 334 -8.38 20.19 -0.42
C ILE A 334 -7.72 20.18 -1.79
N SER A 335 -8.11 21.10 -2.66
CA SER A 335 -7.54 21.25 -4.00
C SER A 335 -7.14 22.70 -4.25
N SER A 336 -6.04 22.90 -4.99
CA SER A 336 -5.56 24.23 -5.35
C SER A 336 -6.19 24.71 -6.66
N ARG A 337 -6.67 25.96 -6.65
CA ARG A 337 -7.21 26.68 -7.83
C ARG A 337 -6.56 28.05 -7.95
N ILE A 338 -5.23 28.11 -7.76
CA ILE A 338 -4.48 29.34 -7.93
C ILE A 338 -4.45 29.67 -9.41
N ALA A 339 -4.89 30.87 -9.78
CA ALA A 339 -4.70 31.36 -11.14
C ALA A 339 -3.21 31.31 -11.46
N ALA A 340 -2.84 30.62 -12.53
CA ALA A 340 -1.45 30.52 -12.94
C ALA A 340 -0.90 31.94 -13.09
N GLY A 341 -0.04 32.34 -12.16
CA GLY A 341 0.69 33.60 -12.27
C GLY A 341 1.42 33.59 -13.60
N ALA A 342 1.38 34.71 -14.31
CA ALA A 342 2.01 34.86 -15.61
C ALA A 342 3.46 34.35 -15.53
N ASN A 343 3.70 33.16 -16.03
CA ASN A 343 5.05 32.73 -16.36
C ASN A 343 5.58 33.74 -17.37
N GLY A 344 6.79 34.27 -17.19
CA GLY A 344 7.41 35.46 -17.79
C GLY A 344 7.24 35.75 -19.28
N ASN A 345 6.25 35.20 -19.94
CA ASN A 345 5.86 35.43 -21.35
C ASN A 345 4.43 35.98 -21.51
N GLY A 346 3.77 36.44 -20.46
CA GLY A 346 2.61 37.38 -20.61
C GLY A 346 1.37 36.85 -21.33
N GLN A 347 1.22 35.54 -21.52
CA GLN A 347 -0.04 34.99 -22.04
C GLN A 347 -0.76 34.25 -20.93
N PRO A 348 -2.01 34.65 -20.57
CA PRO A 348 -2.84 33.84 -19.68
C PRO A 348 -3.14 32.52 -20.41
N GLN A 349 -2.64 31.41 -19.88
CA GLN A 349 -3.24 30.12 -20.23
C GLN A 349 -4.68 30.18 -19.72
N GLN A 350 -5.62 30.34 -20.65
CA GLN A 350 -7.02 30.01 -20.36
C GLN A 350 -7.04 28.52 -19.98
N LYS A 351 -7.08 28.22 -18.67
CA LYS A 351 -7.60 26.93 -18.23
C LYS A 351 -9.05 26.94 -18.75
N GLU A 352 -9.31 26.11 -19.76
CA GLU A 352 -10.67 25.82 -20.19
C GLU A 352 -11.47 25.51 -18.91
N ALA A 353 -12.67 26.10 -18.82
CA ALA A 353 -13.61 25.74 -17.77
C ALA A 353 -13.81 24.23 -17.87
N ALA A 354 -13.12 23.49 -17.03
CA ALA A 354 -13.16 22.06 -17.00
C ALA A 354 -14.61 21.65 -16.88
N GLY A 355 -15.05 20.79 -17.79
CA GLY A 355 -16.37 20.16 -17.65
C GLY A 355 -16.45 19.63 -16.23
N ALA A 356 -17.54 19.92 -15.53
CA ALA A 356 -17.69 19.71 -14.11
C ALA A 356 -17.17 18.31 -13.72
N SER A 357 -16.03 18.28 -13.03
CA SER A 357 -15.50 17.05 -12.44
C SER A 357 -16.63 16.43 -11.61
N LYS A 358 -16.89 15.14 -11.79
CA LYS A 358 -17.91 14.43 -10.97
C LYS A 358 -17.54 14.40 -9.49
N LEU A 359 -16.27 14.71 -9.16
CA LEU A 359 -15.72 14.75 -7.82
C LEU A 359 -15.43 16.19 -7.45
N GLN A 360 -16.15 16.72 -6.44
CA GLN A 360 -15.92 18.07 -5.94
C GLN A 360 -15.07 18.01 -4.68
N PRO A 361 -13.90 18.67 -4.66
CA PRO A 361 -13.13 18.87 -3.43
C PRO A 361 -13.93 19.62 -2.37
N ASP A 362 -13.71 19.27 -1.10
CA ASP A 362 -14.44 19.91 0.00
C ASP A 362 -14.02 21.37 0.18
N PHE A 363 -12.75 21.68 -0.11
CA PHE A 363 -12.18 23.03 -0.02
C PHE A 363 -11.35 23.35 -1.25
N LEU A 364 -11.45 24.60 -1.71
CA LEU A 364 -10.61 25.13 -2.80
C LEU A 364 -9.67 26.20 -2.24
N TYR A 365 -8.38 25.96 -2.34
CA TYR A 365 -7.37 26.98 -2.04
C TYR A 365 -7.16 27.87 -3.26
N VAL A 366 -7.42 29.16 -3.11
CA VAL A 366 -7.39 30.14 -4.18
C VAL A 366 -6.33 31.23 -3.99
N GLY A 367 -5.52 31.14 -2.92
CA GLY A 367 -4.44 32.10 -2.65
C GLY A 367 -4.95 33.50 -2.35
N THR A 368 -4.46 34.49 -3.10
CA THR A 368 -4.79 35.90 -2.89
C THR A 368 -5.97 36.40 -3.75
N GLU A 369 -6.45 35.60 -4.70
CA GLU A 369 -7.47 36.02 -5.65
C GLU A 369 -8.72 35.13 -5.54
N MET A 370 -9.83 35.73 -5.11
CA MET A 370 -11.12 35.06 -5.12
C MET A 370 -11.59 34.84 -6.57
N PRO A 371 -12.25 33.70 -6.87
CA PRO A 371 -12.85 33.51 -8.18
C PRO A 371 -13.92 34.57 -8.45
N ALA A 372 -14.13 34.89 -9.73
CA ALA A 372 -15.13 35.88 -10.17
C ALA A 372 -16.56 35.48 -9.74
N GLU A 373 -16.83 34.18 -9.68
CA GLU A 373 -18.10 33.63 -9.18
C GLU A 373 -17.78 32.75 -7.96
N VAL A 374 -18.35 33.15 -6.81
CA VAL A 374 -18.25 32.39 -5.55
C VAL A 374 -19.50 31.51 -5.43
N LEU A 375 -19.28 30.20 -5.47
CA LEU A 375 -20.39 29.24 -5.34
C LEU A 375 -20.83 29.15 -3.85
N PRO A 376 -22.13 29.27 -3.53
CA PRO A 376 -22.57 29.30 -2.14
C PRO A 376 -22.29 28.04 -1.33
N GLU A 377 -22.21 26.89 -2.00
CA GLU A 377 -21.97 25.59 -1.36
C GLU A 377 -20.48 25.22 -1.29
N GLN A 378 -19.60 25.93 -2.01
CA GLN A 378 -18.18 25.66 -2.05
C GLN A 378 -17.46 26.38 -0.92
N LYS A 379 -16.53 25.69 -0.26
CA LYS A 379 -15.66 26.27 0.76
C LYS A 379 -14.34 26.71 0.13
N TYR A 380 -13.90 27.90 0.48
CA TYR A 380 -12.69 28.53 -0.05
C TYR A 380 -11.66 28.77 1.04
N ILE A 381 -10.40 28.54 0.72
CA ILE A 381 -9.26 28.86 1.57
C ILE A 381 -8.48 29.98 0.88
N VAL A 382 -8.24 31.06 1.60
CA VAL A 382 -7.51 32.23 1.12
C VAL A 382 -6.37 32.58 2.07
N ASP A 383 -5.34 33.25 1.57
CA ASP A 383 -4.25 33.74 2.41
C ASP A 383 -4.78 34.70 3.50
N PHE A 384 -4.22 34.62 4.69
CA PHE A 384 -4.75 35.32 5.85
C PHE A 384 -4.77 36.85 5.68
N ASP A 385 -3.80 37.43 4.96
CA ASP A 385 -3.74 38.85 4.67
C ASP A 385 -4.82 39.27 3.66
N LYS A 386 -5.18 38.42 2.72
CA LYS A 386 -6.36 38.60 1.85
C LYS A 386 -7.65 38.49 2.64
N TYR A 387 -7.78 37.45 3.48
CA TYR A 387 -8.94 37.26 4.33
C TYR A 387 -9.23 38.49 5.21
N ALA A 388 -8.18 39.08 5.79
CA ALA A 388 -8.30 40.27 6.63
C ALA A 388 -8.88 41.48 5.88
N ARG A 389 -8.61 41.57 4.56
CA ARG A 389 -9.05 42.67 3.70
C ARG A 389 -10.41 42.43 3.01
N LEU A 390 -10.97 41.21 3.11
CA LEU A 390 -12.27 40.91 2.52
C LEU A 390 -13.35 41.69 3.26
N GLU A 391 -14.23 42.34 2.50
CA GLU A 391 -15.43 43.01 2.97
C GLU A 391 -16.66 42.14 2.76
N GLY A 392 -17.72 42.37 3.54
CA GLY A 392 -18.98 41.66 3.42
C GLY A 392 -19.01 40.29 4.11
N ASP A 393 -19.91 39.42 3.62
CA ASP A 393 -20.10 38.09 4.15
C ASP A 393 -18.91 37.18 3.81
N LYS A 394 -18.33 36.55 4.83
CA LYS A 394 -17.21 35.60 4.71
C LYS A 394 -17.65 34.14 4.93
N ALA A 395 -18.94 33.87 4.81
CA ALA A 395 -19.43 32.49 4.88
C ALA A 395 -18.69 31.60 3.88
N ASN A 396 -18.25 30.41 4.35
CA ASN A 396 -17.49 29.46 3.56
C ASN A 396 -16.11 29.94 3.04
N ILE A 397 -15.56 31.04 3.59
CA ILE A 397 -14.21 31.52 3.28
C ILE A 397 -13.39 31.46 4.56
N TYR A 398 -12.23 30.83 4.49
CA TYR A 398 -11.36 30.54 5.65
C TYR A 398 -9.94 30.98 5.41
N PRO A 399 -9.25 31.56 6.42
CA PRO A 399 -7.87 32.00 6.28
C PRO A 399 -6.89 30.86 6.44
N ILE A 400 -5.80 30.88 5.65
CA ILE A 400 -4.63 30.05 5.84
C ILE A 400 -3.43 30.90 6.24
N PHE A 401 -2.74 30.47 7.26
CA PHE A 401 -1.57 31.12 7.83
C PHE A 401 -0.30 30.32 7.50
N PRO A 402 0.71 30.91 6.89
CA PRO A 402 2.05 30.31 6.87
C PRO A 402 2.62 30.30 8.30
N TYR A 403 3.59 29.43 8.53
CA TYR A 403 4.19 29.24 9.86
C TYR A 403 4.64 30.56 10.53
N ASN A 404 5.31 31.45 9.79
CA ASN A 404 5.77 32.75 10.30
C ASN A 404 4.65 33.75 10.64
N ALA A 405 3.39 33.41 10.32
CA ALA A 405 2.23 34.23 10.65
C ALA A 405 1.49 33.77 11.92
N ILE A 406 2.05 32.81 12.68
CA ILE A 406 1.50 32.38 13.99
C ILE A 406 1.10 33.56 14.89
N PRO A 407 1.90 34.63 15.06
CA PRO A 407 1.54 35.76 15.93
C PRO A 407 0.24 36.47 15.52
N PHE A 408 -0.20 36.33 14.28
CA PHE A 408 -1.41 37.00 13.77
C PHE A 408 -2.70 36.18 13.92
N ILE A 409 -2.59 34.89 14.27
CA ILE A 409 -3.75 33.96 14.36
C ILE A 409 -4.81 34.48 15.32
N SER A 410 -4.41 35.00 16.50
CA SER A 410 -5.35 35.53 17.51
C SER A 410 -6.08 36.78 17.03
N GLY A 411 -5.49 37.56 16.13
CA GLY A 411 -6.06 38.80 15.60
C GLY A 411 -7.13 38.60 14.53
N VAL A 412 -7.22 37.41 13.94
CA VAL A 412 -8.17 37.10 12.86
C VAL A 412 -9.34 36.30 13.41
N LYS A 413 -10.56 36.83 13.24
CA LYS A 413 -11.81 36.15 13.66
C LYS A 413 -12.28 35.24 12.53
N ALA A 414 -12.25 33.94 12.76
CA ALA A 414 -12.81 32.91 11.89
C ALA A 414 -13.05 31.63 12.71
N ASP A 415 -14.12 30.91 12.43
CA ASP A 415 -14.49 29.69 13.16
C ASP A 415 -13.61 28.49 12.74
N LEU A 416 -12.96 28.58 11.61
CA LEU A 416 -11.99 27.62 11.09
C LEU A 416 -10.82 28.40 10.49
N LYS A 417 -9.61 28.01 10.87
CA LYS A 417 -8.36 28.58 10.39
C LYS A 417 -7.43 27.45 9.99
N PHE A 418 -6.62 27.67 8.98
CA PHE A 418 -5.57 26.72 8.60
C PHE A 418 -4.20 27.27 8.98
N LEU A 419 -3.33 26.42 9.50
CA LEU A 419 -1.93 26.75 9.80
C LEU A 419 -1.01 25.76 9.10
N VAL A 420 -0.16 26.26 8.22
CA VAL A 420 0.86 25.43 7.54
C VAL A 420 2.04 25.23 8.48
N LEU A 421 2.34 23.97 8.78
CA LEU A 421 3.54 23.57 9.51
C LEU A 421 4.49 22.88 8.52
N PRO A 422 5.59 23.55 8.13
CA PRO A 422 6.64 22.93 7.31
C PRO A 422 7.56 22.07 8.17
N TYR A 423 8.33 21.19 7.53
CA TYR A 423 9.42 20.50 8.19
C TYR A 423 10.38 21.50 8.86
N GLY A 424 10.77 21.21 10.10
CA GLY A 424 11.66 22.08 10.89
C GLY A 424 10.97 23.23 11.61
N ALA A 425 9.63 23.29 11.62
CA ALA A 425 8.88 24.21 12.47
C ALA A 425 9.25 23.98 13.96
N ALA A 426 9.45 25.07 14.71
CA ALA A 426 9.82 25.00 16.12
C ALA A 426 8.60 24.70 17.00
N SER A 427 8.68 23.63 17.78
CA SER A 427 7.57 23.18 18.65
C SER A 427 7.23 24.20 19.72
N GLU A 428 8.22 24.98 20.21
CA GLU A 428 8.04 26.05 21.17
C GLU A 428 7.10 27.17 20.67
N GLU A 429 6.94 27.31 19.35
CA GLU A 429 6.06 28.31 18.74
C GLU A 429 4.67 27.76 18.45
N TYR A 430 4.57 26.59 17.81
CA TYR A 430 3.27 26.09 17.37
C TYR A 430 2.49 25.34 18.47
N ILE A 431 3.14 24.67 19.43
CA ILE A 431 2.43 23.95 20.49
C ILE A 431 1.58 24.89 21.34
N PRO A 432 2.10 26.02 21.88
CA PRO A 432 1.27 26.96 22.62
C PRO A 432 0.15 27.55 21.76
N CYS A 433 0.42 27.83 20.48
CA CYS A 433 -0.56 28.34 19.55
C CYS A 433 -1.72 27.36 19.38
N LEU A 434 -1.44 26.09 19.08
CA LEU A 434 -2.48 25.08 18.85
C LEU A 434 -3.31 24.80 20.11
N LYS A 435 -2.69 24.79 21.29
CA LYS A 435 -3.40 24.66 22.58
C LYS A 435 -4.34 25.84 22.85
N ALA A 436 -3.98 27.04 22.41
CA ALA A 436 -4.79 28.24 22.57
C ALA A 436 -5.88 28.38 21.50
N HIS A 437 -5.72 27.76 20.33
CA HIS A 437 -6.56 27.92 19.16
C HIS A 437 -7.13 26.58 18.67
N PRO A 438 -8.15 26.01 19.34
CA PRO A 438 -8.75 24.74 18.94
C PRO A 438 -9.48 24.80 17.59
N GLU A 439 -9.75 25.99 17.06
CA GLU A 439 -10.34 26.24 15.74
C GLU A 439 -9.32 26.12 14.60
N VAL A 440 -8.06 25.85 14.90
CA VAL A 440 -7.00 25.70 13.89
C VAL A 440 -6.91 24.27 13.40
N VAL A 441 -6.95 24.11 12.08
CA VAL A 441 -6.61 22.89 11.35
C VAL A 441 -5.17 22.99 10.89
N VAL A 442 -4.36 22.01 11.22
CA VAL A 442 -2.95 21.97 10.81
C VAL A 442 -2.84 21.43 9.40
N VAL A 443 -2.08 22.10 8.55
CA VAL A 443 -1.65 21.61 7.24
C VAL A 443 -0.19 21.19 7.37
N SER A 444 0.04 19.89 7.50
CA SER A 444 1.40 19.33 7.62
C SER A 444 2.01 19.18 6.24
N MET A 445 3.15 19.84 6.03
CA MET A 445 3.87 19.86 4.76
C MET A 445 5.35 19.52 5.01
N SER A 446 5.86 18.50 4.33
CA SER A 446 7.24 18.06 4.51
C SER A 446 8.01 18.04 3.20
N ASN A 447 9.19 18.62 3.21
CA ASN A 447 10.20 18.52 2.16
C ASN A 447 11.40 17.64 2.56
N HIS A 448 11.29 16.94 3.67
CA HIS A 448 12.30 15.98 4.11
C HIS A 448 12.37 14.80 3.14
N GLN A 449 13.55 14.20 2.97
CA GLN A 449 13.72 13.02 2.10
C GLN A 449 12.82 11.85 2.54
N ASN A 450 12.66 11.63 3.84
CA ASN A 450 11.66 10.74 4.43
C ASN A 450 10.49 11.53 5.02
N LYS A 451 9.64 12.07 4.14
CA LYS A 451 8.46 12.88 4.51
C LYS A 451 7.56 12.18 5.52
N LEU A 452 7.29 10.90 5.27
CA LEU A 452 6.44 10.08 6.14
C LEU A 452 6.96 10.01 7.56
N GLY A 453 8.27 9.77 7.73
CA GLY A 453 8.86 9.66 9.06
C GLY A 453 8.78 10.96 9.85
N GLU A 454 9.00 12.10 9.19
CA GLU A 454 8.87 13.42 9.79
C GLU A 454 7.42 13.72 10.18
N GLN A 455 6.47 13.44 9.29
CA GLN A 455 5.05 13.63 9.59
C GLN A 455 4.56 12.69 10.70
N ARG A 456 5.05 11.46 10.76
CA ARG A 456 4.80 10.56 11.89
C ARG A 456 5.34 11.13 13.20
N ALA A 457 6.57 11.65 13.20
CA ALA A 457 7.16 12.27 14.39
C ALA A 457 6.32 13.45 14.90
N LEU A 458 5.85 14.31 13.99
CA LEU A 458 4.96 15.43 14.32
C LEU A 458 3.66 14.94 14.99
N LEU A 459 3.03 13.90 14.46
CA LEU A 459 1.77 13.39 15.02
C LEU A 459 1.96 12.70 16.37
N HIS A 460 3.08 12.01 16.58
CA HIS A 460 3.44 11.47 17.89
C HIS A 460 3.73 12.58 18.91
N GLU A 461 4.37 13.67 18.49
CA GLU A 461 4.53 14.85 19.34
C GLU A 461 3.16 15.46 19.73
N PHE A 462 2.23 15.58 18.77
CA PHE A 462 0.88 16.05 19.06
C PHE A 462 0.16 15.16 20.08
N MET A 463 0.29 13.84 19.96
CA MET A 463 -0.31 12.92 20.92
C MET A 463 0.35 13.03 22.31
N ASN A 464 1.67 13.15 22.36
CA ASN A 464 2.41 13.35 23.62
C ASN A 464 2.03 14.67 24.32
N GLU A 465 1.77 15.72 23.54
CA GLU A 465 1.41 17.05 24.02
C GLU A 465 -0.12 17.23 24.25
N GLY A 466 -0.94 16.23 23.91
CA GLY A 466 -2.40 16.31 24.02
C GLY A 466 -3.04 17.30 23.05
N ILE A 467 -2.44 17.51 21.88
CA ILE A 467 -2.97 18.36 20.81
C ILE A 467 -4.02 17.60 20.02
N GLU A 468 -5.25 18.10 20.02
CA GLU A 468 -6.41 17.48 19.33
C GLU A 468 -6.81 18.23 18.05
N ASN A 469 -6.01 19.18 17.59
CA ASN A 469 -6.26 19.88 16.33
C ASN A 469 -6.24 18.89 15.15
N PRO A 470 -7.21 18.98 14.21
CA PRO A 470 -7.19 18.14 13.01
C PRO A 470 -5.98 18.40 12.13
N VAL A 471 -5.56 17.38 11.38
CA VAL A 471 -4.40 17.47 10.49
C VAL A 471 -4.76 17.06 9.07
N VAL A 472 -4.46 17.94 8.13
CA VAL A 472 -4.49 17.69 6.68
C VAL A 472 -3.05 17.51 6.21
N PHE A 473 -2.76 16.39 5.56
CA PHE A 473 -1.44 16.16 4.97
C PHE A 473 -1.38 16.78 3.58
N CYS A 474 -0.41 17.67 3.40
CA CYS A 474 -0.18 18.37 2.14
C CYS A 474 1.16 17.95 1.54
N GLN A 475 1.18 17.70 0.23
CA GLN A 475 2.41 17.38 -0.49
C GLN A 475 2.44 18.03 -1.87
N MET A 476 3.61 18.61 -2.20
CA MET A 476 3.89 19.20 -3.51
C MET A 476 4.63 18.20 -4.38
N TYR A 477 4.18 18.06 -5.63
CA TYR A 477 4.80 17.30 -6.70
C TYR A 477 5.13 18.18 -7.89
N SER A 478 5.85 17.63 -8.87
CA SER A 478 6.23 18.34 -10.11
C SER A 478 6.21 17.35 -11.27
N HIS A 479 5.02 17.01 -11.73
CA HIS A 479 4.81 16.04 -12.81
C HIS A 479 4.11 16.68 -14.00
N SER A 480 4.48 16.22 -15.21
CA SER A 480 3.76 16.53 -16.44
C SER A 480 2.55 15.62 -16.63
N GLN A 481 1.71 15.92 -17.63
CA GLN A 481 0.54 15.10 -17.94
C GLN A 481 0.92 13.69 -18.40
N GLU A 482 2.09 13.51 -19.03
CA GLU A 482 2.61 12.21 -19.43
C GLU A 482 3.08 11.37 -18.22
N GLU A 483 3.48 12.02 -17.12
CA GLU A 483 3.93 11.39 -15.87
C GLU A 483 2.79 11.16 -14.86
N LYS A 484 1.55 11.21 -15.33
CA LYS A 484 0.36 11.01 -14.49
C LYS A 484 0.43 9.73 -13.65
N GLY A 485 0.90 8.62 -14.23
CA GLY A 485 1.05 7.34 -13.53
C GLY A 485 2.06 7.42 -12.38
N ASP A 486 3.18 8.10 -12.58
CA ASP A 486 4.22 8.28 -11.56
C ASP A 486 3.70 9.15 -10.41
N PHE A 487 3.02 10.25 -10.73
CA PHE A 487 2.36 11.08 -9.72
C PHE A 487 1.38 10.27 -8.85
N GLN A 488 0.55 9.42 -9.47
CA GLN A 488 -0.42 8.59 -8.76
C GLN A 488 0.26 7.60 -7.80
N LEU A 489 1.34 6.97 -8.25
CA LEU A 489 2.12 6.01 -7.45
C LEU A 489 2.81 6.70 -6.28
N GLU A 490 3.48 7.83 -6.54
CA GLU A 490 4.22 8.58 -5.53
C GLU A 490 3.31 9.18 -4.46
N ALA A 491 2.21 9.83 -4.87
CA ALA A 491 1.24 10.38 -3.95
C ALA A 491 0.57 9.29 -3.09
N ALA A 492 0.21 8.16 -3.70
CA ALA A 492 -0.36 7.03 -2.99
C ALA A 492 0.61 6.41 -1.98
N ALA A 493 1.90 6.30 -2.33
CA ALA A 493 2.94 5.80 -1.43
C ALA A 493 3.24 6.74 -0.26
N ASP A 494 3.25 8.06 -0.52
CA ASP A 494 3.49 9.06 0.53
C ASP A 494 2.33 9.13 1.54
N MET A 495 1.09 9.04 1.06
CA MET A 495 -0.10 9.27 1.88
C MET A 495 -0.64 7.98 2.54
N GLY A 496 -0.46 6.83 1.89
CA GLY A 496 -1.10 5.58 2.32
C GLY A 496 -0.75 5.17 3.74
N ALA A 497 0.51 5.24 4.13
CA ALA A 497 0.96 4.86 5.47
C ALA A 497 0.36 5.74 6.56
N LEU A 498 0.28 7.07 6.35
CA LEU A 498 -0.34 8.01 7.30
C LEU A 498 -1.83 7.71 7.52
N MET A 499 -2.50 7.23 6.48
CA MET A 499 -3.91 6.83 6.56
C MET A 499 -4.09 5.56 7.38
N PHE A 500 -3.23 4.56 7.16
CA PHE A 500 -3.27 3.33 7.95
C PHE A 500 -2.82 3.52 9.41
N ASP A 501 -2.01 4.54 9.68
CA ASP A 501 -1.63 4.93 11.05
C ASP A 501 -2.76 5.67 11.79
N GLY A 502 -3.86 5.98 11.10
CA GLY A 502 -5.01 6.66 11.69
C GLY A 502 -4.81 8.17 11.93
N PHE A 503 -3.86 8.81 11.24
CA PHE A 503 -3.46 10.20 11.49
C PHE A 503 -4.18 11.24 10.64
N THR A 504 -4.91 10.81 9.60
CA THR A 504 -5.40 11.70 8.55
C THR A 504 -6.81 12.22 8.82
N ASP A 505 -6.98 13.56 8.86
CA ASP A 505 -8.27 14.24 8.79
C ASP A 505 -8.52 14.88 7.42
N GLY A 506 -7.53 14.83 6.53
CA GLY A 506 -7.67 15.31 5.15
C GLY A 506 -6.38 15.15 4.34
N ILE A 507 -6.53 15.33 3.04
CA ILE A 507 -5.47 15.24 2.04
C ILE A 507 -5.48 16.46 1.13
N TRP A 508 -4.27 16.99 0.82
CA TRP A 508 -4.08 18.07 -0.12
C TRP A 508 -2.90 17.75 -1.05
N LEU A 509 -3.18 17.32 -2.24
CA LEU A 509 -2.15 17.11 -3.27
C LEU A 509 -1.98 18.38 -4.09
N MET A 510 -0.74 18.78 -4.31
CA MET A 510 -0.38 19.93 -5.12
C MET A 510 0.59 19.50 -6.22
N ASN A 511 0.53 20.15 -7.37
CA ASN A 511 1.47 19.92 -8.46
C ASN A 511 1.82 21.23 -9.14
N ASN A 512 3.10 21.52 -9.27
CA ASN A 512 3.61 22.68 -10.00
C ASN A 512 3.99 22.37 -11.46
N GLY A 513 3.74 21.14 -11.93
CA GLY A 513 3.87 20.72 -13.32
C GLY A 513 2.58 20.98 -14.12
N THR A 514 2.37 20.16 -15.17
CA THR A 514 1.26 20.36 -16.13
C THR A 514 0.07 19.42 -15.93
N LEU A 515 0.01 18.68 -14.81
CA LEU A 515 -1.17 17.86 -14.51
C LEU A 515 -2.43 18.71 -14.38
N SER A 516 -3.54 18.21 -14.91
CA SER A 516 -4.83 18.83 -14.72
C SER A 516 -5.32 18.69 -13.28
N ASP A 517 -6.11 19.67 -12.84
CA ASP A 517 -6.73 19.64 -11.51
C ASP A 517 -7.61 18.39 -11.32
N ASP A 518 -8.31 17.95 -12.37
CA ASP A 518 -9.13 16.72 -12.34
C ASP A 518 -8.32 15.46 -12.02
N VAL A 519 -7.11 15.35 -12.57
CA VAL A 519 -6.20 14.23 -12.26
C VAL A 519 -5.76 14.27 -10.80
N ILE A 520 -5.40 15.46 -10.30
CA ILE A 520 -4.95 15.66 -8.92
C ILE A 520 -6.08 15.31 -7.95
N ASP A 521 -7.28 15.85 -8.19
CA ASP A 521 -8.45 15.61 -7.35
C ASP A 521 -8.86 14.14 -7.38
N ALA A 522 -8.95 13.53 -8.57
CA ALA A 522 -9.28 12.13 -8.71
C ALA A 522 -8.27 11.22 -7.98
N THR A 523 -7.00 11.58 -7.99
CA THR A 523 -5.95 10.86 -7.26
C THR A 523 -6.16 10.97 -5.75
N ALA A 524 -6.43 12.16 -5.23
CA ALA A 524 -6.68 12.37 -3.81
C ALA A 524 -7.88 11.55 -3.30
N PHE A 525 -9.01 11.60 -4.02
CA PHE A 525 -10.19 10.77 -3.70
C PHE A 525 -9.90 9.28 -3.86
N GLY A 526 -9.15 8.88 -4.88
CA GLY A 526 -8.74 7.49 -5.12
C GLY A 526 -7.90 6.93 -3.97
N ILE A 527 -6.97 7.73 -3.43
CA ILE A 527 -6.13 7.35 -2.28
C ILE A 527 -6.99 7.15 -1.03
N LEU A 528 -7.91 8.08 -0.72
CA LEU A 528 -8.83 7.93 0.42
C LEU A 528 -9.72 6.69 0.29
N GLN A 529 -10.19 6.40 -0.93
CA GLN A 529 -11.00 5.21 -1.20
C GLN A 529 -10.18 3.92 -1.08
N ALA A 530 -8.96 3.91 -1.60
CA ALA A 530 -8.05 2.76 -1.49
C ALA A 530 -7.67 2.46 -0.04
N ALA A 531 -7.56 3.48 0.82
CA ALA A 531 -7.34 3.36 2.25
C ALA A 531 -8.62 3.09 3.07
N ARG A 532 -9.77 2.94 2.42
CA ARG A 532 -11.10 2.69 3.06
C ARG A 532 -11.57 3.81 4.01
N LEU A 533 -11.09 5.02 3.82
CA LEU A 533 -11.47 6.17 4.65
C LEU A 533 -12.67 6.94 4.12
N ARG A 534 -12.83 6.98 2.78
CA ARG A 534 -13.93 7.69 2.13
C ARG A 534 -14.24 7.04 0.78
N THR A 535 -15.48 6.65 0.57
CA THR A 535 -15.95 6.08 -0.70
C THR A 535 -16.66 7.17 -1.51
N THR A 536 -16.23 7.40 -2.74
CA THR A 536 -16.74 8.43 -3.63
C THR A 536 -17.27 7.91 -4.95
N LYS A 537 -16.87 6.71 -5.33
CA LYS A 537 -17.32 6.02 -6.55
C LYS A 537 -17.47 4.53 -6.31
N THR A 538 -18.18 3.85 -7.20
CA THR A 538 -18.25 2.39 -7.21
C THR A 538 -16.84 1.82 -7.38
N GLU A 539 -16.47 0.88 -6.53
CA GLU A 539 -15.22 0.14 -6.65
C GLU A 539 -15.46 -1.11 -7.48
N TYR A 540 -14.74 -1.22 -8.59
CA TYR A 540 -14.73 -2.45 -9.39
C TYR A 540 -13.61 -3.36 -8.89
N ILE A 541 -14.00 -4.53 -8.42
CA ILE A 541 -13.07 -5.57 -8.00
C ILE A 541 -12.79 -6.43 -9.23
N SER A 542 -11.67 -6.20 -9.90
CA SER A 542 -11.27 -6.98 -11.06
C SER A 542 -9.97 -7.74 -10.79
N CYS A 543 -9.95 -8.98 -11.29
CA CYS A 543 -8.79 -9.86 -11.24
C CYS A 543 -8.03 -9.75 -12.58
N PRO A 544 -6.69 -9.60 -12.59
CA PRO A 544 -5.93 -9.52 -13.84
C PRO A 544 -5.97 -10.81 -14.67
N GLY A 545 -6.54 -11.86 -14.13
CA GLY A 545 -6.51 -13.19 -14.72
C GLY A 545 -5.23 -13.96 -14.33
N CYS A 546 -5.25 -15.24 -14.62
CA CYS A 546 -4.11 -16.15 -14.46
C CYS A 546 -4.37 -17.37 -15.34
N GLY A 547 -3.45 -18.32 -15.43
CA GLY A 547 -3.62 -19.56 -16.21
C GLY A 547 -4.85 -20.42 -15.86
N ARG A 548 -5.62 -20.05 -14.81
CA ARG A 548 -6.93 -20.67 -14.47
C ARG A 548 -8.11 -20.03 -15.17
N THR A 549 -7.92 -18.84 -15.75
CA THR A 549 -9.01 -18.09 -16.36
C THR A 549 -9.27 -18.65 -17.75
N LEU A 550 -10.47 -19.20 -17.96
CA LEU A 550 -10.86 -19.87 -19.21
C LEU A 550 -11.42 -18.90 -20.28
N TYR A 551 -11.51 -17.62 -19.97
CA TYR A 551 -12.04 -16.58 -20.85
C TYR A 551 -11.26 -15.28 -20.66
N ASP A 552 -11.29 -14.42 -21.66
CA ASP A 552 -10.60 -13.12 -21.59
C ASP A 552 -11.41 -12.15 -20.71
N LEU A 553 -10.95 -11.99 -19.46
CA LEU A 553 -11.54 -11.06 -18.49
C LEU A 553 -11.51 -9.62 -18.98
N ARG A 554 -10.46 -9.22 -19.69
CA ARG A 554 -10.25 -7.85 -20.17
C ARG A 554 -11.28 -7.43 -21.21
N THR A 555 -11.68 -8.36 -22.09
CA THR A 555 -12.75 -8.11 -23.07
C THR A 555 -14.13 -8.20 -22.46
N THR A 556 -14.30 -8.96 -21.40
CA THR A 556 -15.57 -9.12 -20.69
C THR A 556 -15.90 -7.90 -19.84
N ASP A 557 -14.91 -7.34 -19.09
CA ASP A 557 -15.06 -6.12 -18.30
C ASP A 557 -15.43 -4.91 -19.16
N ARG A 558 -14.84 -4.77 -20.35
CA ARG A 558 -15.19 -3.68 -21.29
C ARG A 558 -16.62 -3.74 -21.81
N LYS A 559 -17.26 -4.91 -21.77
CA LYS A 559 -18.66 -5.09 -22.21
C LYS A 559 -19.69 -4.91 -21.11
N SER A 560 -19.29 -4.96 -19.86
CA SER A 560 -20.19 -4.75 -18.71
C SER A 560 -20.31 -3.29 -18.28
N VAL A 561 -19.64 -2.36 -18.95
CA VAL A 561 -19.72 -0.90 -18.73
C VAL A 561 -20.72 -0.26 -19.74
N VAL A 562 -21.91 -0.84 -19.88
CA VAL A 562 -23.02 -0.21 -20.61
C VAL A 562 -24.20 -0.04 -19.67
#